data_94096f197756522830e66429d8f2e342
#
_entry.id   94096f197756522830e66429d8f2e342
#
_cell.length_a   1.000
_cell.length_b   1.000
_cell.length_c   1.000
_cell.angle_alpha   90.00
_cell.angle_beta   90.00
_cell.angle_gamma   90.00
#
_symmetry.space_group_name_H-M   'P 1'
#
loop_
_entity.id
_entity.type
_entity.pdbx_description
1 polymer ?
#
loop_
_entity_poly.entity_id
_entity_poly.type
_entity_poly.pdbx_seq_one_letter_code
_entity_poly.pdbx_strand_id
1 'polypeptide(L)'
;MRRSERPQPALGEAVQELRRKHGATQKALAAEADLTTATVSLIERGEANPTWGTLKKIAAALGVTMGELGKLADKHETRRQRA
;
A
#
# COMPACT_ATOMS: atom_id res chain seq x y z
N MET A 1 21.21 -3.73 -9.02
CA MET A 1 20.19 -3.32 -8.01
C MET A 1 19.60 -4.55 -7.34
N ARG A 2 19.50 -4.51 -6.03
CA ARG A 2 18.92 -5.62 -5.28
C ARG A 2 17.41 -5.53 -5.35
N ARG A 3 16.75 -6.69 -5.41
CA ARG A 3 15.28 -6.72 -5.50
C ARG A 3 14.59 -6.05 -4.31
N SER A 4 15.15 -6.21 -3.11
CA SER A 4 14.60 -5.64 -1.89
C SER A 4 14.63 -4.11 -1.87
N GLU A 5 15.41 -3.51 -2.75
CA GLU A 5 15.55 -2.05 -2.85
C GLU A 5 14.68 -1.46 -3.95
N ARG A 6 14.01 -2.31 -4.73
CA ARG A 6 13.17 -1.83 -5.83
C ARG A 6 11.92 -1.14 -5.29
N PRO A 7 11.51 -0.04 -5.92
CA PRO A 7 10.22 0.57 -5.60
C PRO A 7 9.08 -0.41 -5.79
N GLN A 8 7.99 -0.18 -5.08
CA GLN A 8 6.80 -1.01 -5.15
C GLN A 8 5.60 -0.15 -5.60
N PRO A 9 5.61 0.35 -6.85
CA PRO A 9 4.58 1.28 -7.31
C PRO A 9 3.19 0.68 -7.38
N ALA A 10 3.07 -0.58 -7.79
CA ALA A 10 1.76 -1.24 -7.86
C ALA A 10 1.15 -1.41 -6.48
N LEU A 11 1.95 -1.77 -5.49
CA LEU A 11 1.48 -1.87 -4.12
C LEU A 11 1.03 -0.51 -3.60
N GLY A 12 1.81 0.53 -3.86
CA GLY A 12 1.46 1.89 -3.45
C GLY A 12 0.14 2.35 -4.05
N GLU A 13 -0.08 2.07 -5.33
CA GLU A 13 -1.33 2.40 -6.00
C GLU A 13 -2.51 1.64 -5.38
N ALA A 14 -2.32 0.38 -5.03
CA ALA A 14 -3.35 -0.43 -4.39
C ALA A 14 -3.74 0.15 -3.03
N VAL A 15 -2.75 0.50 -2.22
CA VAL A 15 -2.99 1.11 -0.91
C VAL A 15 -3.74 2.44 -1.05
N GLN A 16 -3.31 3.26 -1.99
CA GLN A 16 -3.95 4.56 -2.23
C GLN A 16 -5.39 4.39 -2.67
N GLU A 17 -5.66 3.46 -3.58
CA GLU A 17 -7.01 3.19 -4.06
C GLU A 17 -7.93 2.75 -2.91
N LEU A 18 -7.47 1.80 -2.10
CA LEU A 18 -8.25 1.31 -0.97
C LEU A 18 -8.48 2.39 0.09
N ARG A 19 -7.45 3.21 0.33
CA ARG A 19 -7.58 4.32 1.28
C ARG A 19 -8.65 5.30 0.83
N ARG A 20 -8.64 5.67 -0.45
CA ARG A 20 -9.63 6.60 -1.00
C ARG A 20 -11.04 6.02 -0.96
N LYS A 21 -11.19 4.75 -1.28
CA LYS A 21 -12.48 4.07 -1.17
C LYS A 21 -12.98 4.02 0.26
N HIS A 22 -12.07 3.86 1.21
CA HIS A 22 -12.40 3.85 2.63
C HIS A 22 -12.75 5.25 3.14
N GLY A 23 -12.46 6.29 2.37
CA GLY A 23 -12.74 7.67 2.73
C GLY A 23 -11.75 8.26 3.73
N ALA A 24 -10.59 7.66 3.88
CA ALA A 24 -9.59 8.10 4.86
C ALA A 24 -8.50 8.95 4.22
N THR A 25 -7.98 9.90 5.00
CA THR A 25 -6.76 10.62 4.63
C THR A 25 -5.55 9.75 4.94
N GLN A 26 -4.38 10.13 4.42
CA GLN A 26 -3.13 9.45 4.78
C GLN A 26 -2.89 9.51 6.29
N LYS A 27 -3.20 10.65 6.91
CA LYS A 27 -3.05 10.84 8.34
C LYS A 27 -3.96 9.89 9.12
N ALA A 28 -5.20 9.77 8.71
CA ALA A 28 -6.16 8.89 9.37
C ALA A 28 -5.76 7.42 9.24
N LEU A 29 -5.35 7.01 8.04
CA LEU A 29 -4.87 5.65 7.83
C LEU A 29 -3.65 5.35 8.70
N ALA A 30 -2.71 6.28 8.73
CA ALA A 30 -1.50 6.12 9.55
C ALA A 30 -1.85 5.91 11.02
N ALA A 31 -2.77 6.73 11.54
CA ALA A 31 -3.19 6.61 12.94
C ALA A 31 -3.81 5.25 13.23
N GLU A 32 -4.71 4.78 12.37
CA GLU A 32 -5.36 3.48 12.55
C GLU A 32 -4.39 2.31 12.40
N ALA A 33 -3.42 2.44 11.52
CA ALA A 33 -2.43 1.38 11.26
C ALA A 33 -1.23 1.44 12.21
N ASP A 34 -1.21 2.38 13.14
CA ASP A 34 -0.08 2.58 14.04
C ASP A 34 1.21 2.82 13.26
N LEU A 35 1.13 3.73 12.28
CA LEU A 35 2.24 4.14 11.44
C LEU A 35 2.32 5.67 11.43
N THR A 36 3.41 6.20 10.90
CA THR A 36 3.51 7.64 10.67
C THR A 36 2.89 8.00 9.32
N THR A 37 2.42 9.25 9.19
CA THR A 37 1.92 9.75 7.92
C THR A 37 3.00 9.68 6.84
N ALA A 38 4.25 9.97 7.21
CA ALA A 38 5.38 9.89 6.29
C ALA A 38 5.54 8.48 5.73
N THR A 39 5.40 7.46 6.57
CA THR A 39 5.49 6.06 6.14
C THR A 39 4.39 5.72 5.14
N VAL A 40 3.14 6.12 5.43
CA VAL A 40 2.02 5.89 4.50
C VAL A 40 2.28 6.59 3.18
N SER A 41 2.75 7.83 3.21
CA SER A 41 3.06 8.60 2.00
C SER A 41 4.13 7.89 1.15
N LEU A 42 5.21 7.42 1.78
CA LEU A 42 6.27 6.70 1.06
C LEU A 42 5.75 5.42 0.42
N ILE A 43 4.90 4.68 1.13
CA ILE A 43 4.31 3.45 0.61
C ILE A 43 3.43 3.76 -0.61
N GLU A 44 2.57 4.77 -0.51
CA GLU A 44 1.65 5.12 -1.60
C GLU A 44 2.38 5.64 -2.84
N ARG A 45 3.53 6.29 -2.65
CA ARG A 45 4.35 6.74 -3.79
C ARG A 45 5.19 5.60 -4.39
N GLY A 46 5.14 4.42 -3.80
CA GLY A 46 5.91 3.28 -4.26
C GLY A 46 7.39 3.35 -3.91
N GLU A 47 7.78 4.25 -3.00
CA GLU A 47 9.18 4.47 -2.65
C GLU A 47 9.64 3.65 -1.46
N ALA A 48 8.73 2.95 -0.81
CA ALA A 48 9.05 2.09 0.32
C ALA A 48 8.79 0.63 -0.05
N ASN A 49 9.50 -0.26 0.64
CA ASN A 49 9.27 -1.69 0.53
C ASN A 49 8.83 -2.18 1.91
N PRO A 50 7.53 -2.07 2.23
CA PRO A 50 7.04 -2.37 3.58
C PRO A 50 7.18 -3.85 3.92
N THR A 51 7.35 -4.11 5.21
CA THR A 51 7.38 -5.49 5.70
C THR A 51 5.99 -6.09 5.68
N TRP A 52 5.92 -7.41 5.78
CA TRP A 52 4.66 -8.13 5.91
C TRP A 52 3.84 -7.60 7.08
N GLY A 53 4.50 -7.36 8.23
CA GLY A 53 3.82 -6.82 9.41
C GLY A 53 3.20 -5.46 9.16
N THR A 54 3.92 -4.59 8.47
CA THR A 54 3.40 -3.26 8.10
C THR A 54 2.19 -3.39 7.18
N LEU A 55 2.25 -4.28 6.20
CA LEU A 55 1.12 -4.51 5.28
C LEU A 55 -0.10 -5.07 6.01
N LYS A 56 0.10 -5.94 6.99
CA LYS A 56 -1.01 -6.46 7.80
C LYS A 56 -1.72 -5.34 8.55
N LYS A 57 -0.95 -4.41 9.11
CA LYS A 57 -1.53 -3.25 9.81
C LYS A 57 -2.35 -2.38 8.86
N ILE A 58 -1.84 -2.15 7.67
CA ILE A 58 -2.54 -1.35 6.65
C ILE A 58 -3.83 -2.06 6.21
N ALA A 59 -3.75 -3.34 5.90
CA ALA A 59 -4.92 -4.10 5.46
C ALA A 59 -6.01 -4.10 6.53
N ALA A 60 -5.63 -4.32 7.79
CA ALA A 60 -6.58 -4.30 8.91
C ALA A 60 -7.24 -2.93 9.05
N ALA A 61 -6.46 -1.86 8.96
CA ALA A 61 -6.99 -0.49 9.05
C ALA A 61 -7.95 -0.17 7.90
N LEU A 62 -7.71 -0.75 6.72
CA LEU A 62 -8.56 -0.55 5.55
C LEU A 62 -9.73 -1.52 5.48
N GLY A 63 -9.80 -2.48 6.41
CA GLY A 63 -10.90 -3.46 6.43
C GLY A 63 -10.83 -4.48 5.32
N VAL A 64 -9.63 -4.76 4.82
CA VAL A 64 -9.43 -5.76 3.76
C VAL A 64 -8.49 -6.86 4.24
N THR A 65 -8.53 -8.00 3.55
CA THR A 65 -7.59 -9.08 3.81
C THR A 65 -6.28 -8.83 3.07
N MET A 66 -5.23 -9.52 3.48
CA MET A 66 -3.96 -9.48 2.75
C MET A 66 -4.13 -10.01 1.33
N GLY A 67 -4.99 -11.02 1.14
CA GLY A 67 -5.31 -11.54 -0.19
C GLY A 67 -5.96 -10.50 -1.08
N GLU A 68 -6.89 -9.73 -0.54
CA GLU A 68 -7.55 -8.65 -1.28
C GLU A 68 -6.56 -7.55 -1.65
N LEU A 69 -5.70 -7.17 -0.71
CA LEU A 69 -4.66 -6.17 -0.98
C LEU A 69 -3.71 -6.67 -2.08
N GLY A 70 -3.24 -7.91 -1.96
CA GLY A 70 -2.33 -8.50 -2.95
C GLY A 70 -2.96 -8.62 -4.33
N LYS A 71 -4.23 -8.99 -4.39
CA LYS A 71 -4.96 -9.11 -5.66
C LYS A 71 -5.05 -7.77 -6.37
N LEU A 72 -5.34 -6.72 -5.61
CA LEU A 72 -5.41 -5.37 -6.17
C LEU A 72 -4.03 -4.89 -6.62
N ALA A 73 -2.99 -5.19 -5.85
CA ALA A 73 -1.62 -4.86 -6.24
C ALA A 73 -1.24 -5.57 -7.54
N ASP A 74 -1.62 -6.85 -7.69
CA ASP A 74 -1.37 -7.59 -8.92
C ASP A 74 -2.09 -6.96 -10.11
N LYS A 75 -3.30 -6.47 -9.90
CA LYS A 75 -4.06 -5.80 -10.94
C LYS A 75 -3.37 -4.53 -11.42
N HIS A 76 -2.87 -3.73 -10.48
CA HIS A 76 -2.09 -2.54 -10.81
C HIS A 76 -0.79 -2.89 -11.51
N GLU A 77 -0.13 -3.96 -11.08
CA GLU A 77 1.11 -4.42 -11.72
C GLU A 77 0.86 -4.80 -13.18
N THR A 78 -0.21 -5.53 -13.45
CA THR A 78 -0.59 -5.91 -14.81
C THR A 78 -0.82 -4.69 -15.69
N ARG A 79 -1.50 -3.68 -15.17
CA ARG A 79 -1.75 -2.42 -15.91
C ARG A 79 -0.44 -1.70 -16.22
N ARG A 80 0.47 -1.66 -15.26
CA ARG A 80 1.77 -1.02 -15.45
C ARG A 80 2.59 -1.74 -16.52
N GLN A 81 2.52 -3.06 -16.57
CA GLN A 81 3.24 -3.86 -17.56
C GLN A 81 2.70 -3.67 -18.97
N ARG A 82 1.44 -3.28 -19.09
CA ARG A 82 0.81 -3.04 -20.39
C ARG A 82 1.05 -1.62 -20.92
N ALA A 83 1.42 -0.72 -20.07
CA ALA A 83 1.57 0.70 -20.41
C ALA A 83 2.78 0.99 -21.30
#